data_1576b560e60e93ac2d9f346484f3f38d
#
_entry.id   1576b560e60e93ac2d9f346484f3f38d
#
_cell.length_a   1.000
_cell.length_b   1.000
_cell.length_c   1.000
_cell.angle_alpha   90.00
_cell.angle_beta   90.00
_cell.angle_gamma   90.00
#
_symmetry.space_group_name_H-M   'P 1'
#
loop_
_entity.id
_entity.type
_entity.pdbx_description
1 polymer ?
#
loop_
_entity_poly.entity_id
_entity_poly.type
_entity_poly.pdbx_seq_one_letter_code
_entity_poly.pdbx_strand_id
1 'polypeptide(L)'
;CFPSAGVYGTLVGFFCGFPMGALTAYTMYEEKQITQKEAEYLCAFTNNMGPVYFCSYVLPTLGITNKLPYLAVMYGIPLLYGLFLRKTAYQSCAFQKLPSGSRVSLLNAIDASIQQAIASITKLGGYLILLQTLYILPELFIRLLGHFPLVIRLPLPFLQAFLCCLLEITGGIAKMSAYPPLYVLALLPLGGLSFILQAGSILKNAGLSLPVYLLHKLIQTALIFAFYVVIIHAGF
;
A
#
# COMPACT_ATOMS: atom_id res chain seq x y z
N CYS A 1 -14.35 20.96 -2.71
CA CYS A 1 -14.37 20.36 -1.35
C CYS A 1 -14.89 18.95 -1.47
N PHE A 2 -14.22 18.00 -0.83
CA PHE A 2 -14.74 16.64 -0.70
C PHE A 2 -15.86 16.68 0.37
N PRO A 3 -17.03 16.09 0.11
CA PRO A 3 -18.01 15.83 1.15
C PRO A 3 -17.41 14.95 2.25
N SER A 4 -18.00 14.96 3.44
CA SER A 4 -17.47 14.32 4.65
C SER A 4 -17.04 12.85 4.46
N ALA A 5 -17.78 12.09 3.66
CA ALA A 5 -17.46 10.68 3.36
C ALA A 5 -16.11 10.53 2.62
N GLY A 6 -15.89 11.34 1.57
CA GLY A 6 -14.64 11.30 0.82
C GLY A 6 -13.43 11.76 1.65
N VAL A 7 -13.62 12.78 2.50
CA VAL A 7 -12.56 13.25 3.43
C VAL A 7 -12.21 12.16 4.43
N TYR A 8 -13.20 11.52 5.05
CA TYR A 8 -12.98 10.45 6.02
C TYR A 8 -12.19 9.28 5.41
N GLY A 9 -12.66 8.73 4.27
CA GLY A 9 -11.96 7.64 3.59
C GLY A 9 -10.53 8.00 3.18
N THR A 10 -10.30 9.25 2.76
CA THR A 10 -8.96 9.74 2.40
C THR A 10 -8.06 9.81 3.63
N LEU A 11 -8.51 10.44 4.72
CA LEU A 11 -7.71 10.58 5.94
C LEU A 11 -7.34 9.21 6.53
N VAL A 12 -8.32 8.31 6.69
CA VAL A 12 -8.06 6.97 7.24
C VAL A 12 -7.08 6.20 6.35
N GLY A 13 -7.27 6.21 5.03
CA GLY A 13 -6.40 5.50 4.11
C GLY A 13 -4.96 6.00 4.10
N PHE A 14 -4.74 7.31 4.23
CA PHE A 14 -3.40 7.89 4.27
C PHE A 14 -2.69 7.71 5.61
N PHE A 15 -3.41 7.79 6.73
CA PHE A 15 -2.79 7.71 8.05
C PHE A 15 -2.66 6.28 8.59
N CYS A 16 -3.64 5.42 8.34
CA CYS A 16 -3.63 4.05 8.86
C CYS A 16 -2.83 3.07 7.99
N GLY A 17 -2.65 3.41 6.71
CA GLY A 17 -1.85 2.57 5.81
C GLY A 17 -2.57 1.33 5.28
N PHE A 18 -1.82 0.46 4.58
CA PHE A 18 -2.31 -0.83 4.11
C PHE A 18 -2.79 -1.73 5.27
N PRO A 19 -3.87 -2.49 5.13
CA PRO A 19 -4.88 -2.44 4.07
C PRO A 19 -6.07 -1.52 4.40
N MET A 20 -5.91 -0.62 5.40
CA MET A 20 -7.01 0.14 5.98
C MET A 20 -7.70 1.08 4.97
N GLY A 21 -6.97 1.60 3.97
CA GLY A 21 -7.57 2.40 2.91
C GLY A 21 -8.65 1.62 2.13
N ALA A 22 -8.31 0.40 1.70
CA ALA A 22 -9.25 -0.48 1.01
C ALA A 22 -10.39 -0.96 1.93
N LEU A 23 -10.07 -1.28 3.18
CA LEU A 23 -11.07 -1.73 4.16
C LEU A 23 -12.09 -0.63 4.47
N THR A 24 -11.64 0.60 4.67
CA THR A 24 -12.52 1.74 4.92
C THR A 24 -13.44 1.99 3.73
N ALA A 25 -12.92 2.00 2.51
CA ALA A 25 -13.72 2.17 1.31
C ALA A 25 -14.76 1.03 1.16
N TYR A 26 -14.38 -0.21 1.47
CA TYR A 26 -15.28 -1.36 1.49
C TYR A 26 -16.39 -1.21 2.53
N THR A 27 -16.05 -0.89 3.79
CA THR A 27 -17.03 -0.73 4.87
C THR A 27 -18.04 0.38 4.53
N MET A 28 -17.55 1.53 4.03
CA MET A 28 -18.44 2.64 3.64
C MET A 28 -19.36 2.27 2.48
N TYR A 29 -18.90 1.41 1.56
CA TYR A 29 -19.73 0.89 0.47
C TYR A 29 -20.80 -0.10 0.99
N GLU A 30 -20.44 -1.04 1.85
CA GLU A 30 -21.35 -2.00 2.49
C GLU A 30 -22.45 -1.29 3.30
N GLU A 31 -22.08 -0.24 4.03
CA GLU A 31 -22.99 0.61 4.78
C GLU A 31 -23.81 1.57 3.90
N LYS A 32 -23.66 1.49 2.57
CA LYS A 32 -24.36 2.35 1.59
C LYS A 32 -24.08 3.85 1.80
N GLN A 33 -22.96 4.20 2.41
CA GLN A 33 -22.51 5.58 2.59
C GLN A 33 -21.89 6.16 1.32
N ILE A 34 -21.34 5.29 0.47
CA ILE A 34 -20.74 5.63 -0.82
C ILE A 34 -21.18 4.62 -1.90
N THR A 35 -21.09 5.03 -3.14
CA THR A 35 -21.34 4.17 -4.29
C THR A 35 -20.13 3.30 -4.60
N GLN A 36 -20.31 2.24 -5.41
CA GLN A 36 -19.23 1.38 -5.86
C GLN A 36 -18.11 2.17 -6.57
N LYS A 37 -18.49 3.11 -7.45
CA LYS A 37 -17.52 3.98 -8.14
C LYS A 37 -16.72 4.87 -7.19
N GLU A 38 -17.33 5.34 -6.13
CA GLU A 38 -16.66 6.13 -5.10
C GLU A 38 -15.72 5.27 -4.27
N ALA A 39 -16.07 4.01 -3.99
CA ALA A 39 -15.18 3.05 -3.34
C ALA A 39 -13.97 2.72 -4.24
N GLU A 40 -14.17 2.48 -5.54
CA GLU A 40 -13.09 2.30 -6.51
C GLU A 40 -12.16 3.52 -6.54
N TYR A 41 -12.73 4.71 -6.61
CA TYR A 41 -11.97 5.96 -6.59
C TYR A 41 -11.13 6.10 -5.32
N LEU A 42 -11.69 5.85 -4.13
CA LEU A 42 -10.93 5.89 -2.89
C LEU A 42 -9.81 4.85 -2.89
N CYS A 43 -10.10 3.60 -3.23
CA CYS A 43 -9.09 2.54 -3.30
C CYS A 43 -7.95 2.87 -4.28
N ALA A 44 -8.25 3.62 -5.35
CA ALA A 44 -7.27 3.96 -6.37
C ALA A 44 -6.09 4.78 -5.84
N PHE A 45 -6.25 5.61 -4.80
CA PHE A 45 -5.18 6.50 -4.33
C PHE A 45 -4.94 6.52 -2.82
N THR A 46 -5.88 6.04 -2.00
CA THR A 46 -5.76 6.14 -0.53
C THR A 46 -5.08 4.94 0.12
N ASN A 47 -5.06 3.78 -0.53
CA ASN A 47 -4.50 2.56 0.03
C ASN A 47 -2.96 2.55 -0.11
N ASN A 48 -2.26 3.26 0.75
CA ASN A 48 -0.81 3.45 0.73
C ASN A 48 -0.17 2.91 2.02
N MET A 49 1.16 2.95 2.09
CA MET A 49 1.89 2.61 3.32
C MET A 49 1.62 3.65 4.41
N GLY A 50 1.49 3.20 5.66
CA GLY A 50 1.26 4.11 6.78
C GLY A 50 2.50 4.98 7.09
N PRO A 51 2.31 6.29 7.38
CA PRO A 51 3.43 7.20 7.60
C PRO A 51 4.27 6.85 8.84
N VAL A 52 3.66 6.29 9.87
CA VAL A 52 4.41 5.83 11.05
C VAL A 52 5.40 4.74 10.66
N TYR A 53 4.97 3.72 9.93
CA TYR A 53 5.85 2.65 9.47
C TYR A 53 6.94 3.16 8.51
N PHE A 54 6.58 4.04 7.59
CA PHE A 54 7.52 4.63 6.65
C PHE A 54 8.62 5.43 7.34
N CYS A 55 8.26 6.30 8.32
CA CYS A 55 9.21 7.14 9.05
C CYS A 55 10.01 6.42 10.12
N SER A 56 9.42 5.41 10.79
CA SER A 56 10.06 4.75 11.93
C SER A 56 10.84 3.50 11.56
N TYR A 57 10.49 2.85 10.46
CA TYR A 57 11.15 1.62 10.03
C TYR A 57 11.82 1.76 8.66
N VAL A 58 11.08 2.13 7.61
CA VAL A 58 11.61 2.09 6.24
C VAL A 58 12.79 3.04 6.05
N LEU A 59 12.57 4.34 6.28
CA LEU A 59 13.61 5.34 6.05
C LEU A 59 14.86 5.13 6.91
N PRO A 60 14.75 4.81 8.23
CA PRO A 60 15.93 4.48 9.04
C PRO A 60 16.65 3.22 8.56
N THR A 61 15.94 2.16 8.18
CA THR A 61 16.55 0.92 7.67
C THR A 61 17.32 1.16 6.37
N LEU A 62 16.88 2.13 5.56
CA LEU A 62 17.57 2.54 4.33
C LEU A 62 18.67 3.59 4.56
N GLY A 63 18.94 3.99 5.81
CA GLY A 63 19.93 5.01 6.15
C GLY A 63 19.53 6.43 5.75
N ILE A 64 18.26 6.69 5.48
CA ILE A 64 17.77 8.00 5.05
C ILE A 64 17.47 8.88 6.27
N THR A 65 18.25 9.92 6.47
CA THR A 65 18.14 10.88 7.58
C THR A 65 17.18 12.03 7.26
N ASN A 66 17.28 12.60 6.06
CA ASN A 66 16.40 13.68 5.60
C ASN A 66 15.08 13.09 5.08
N LYS A 67 14.08 12.95 5.95
CA LYS A 67 12.82 12.25 5.65
C LYS A 67 11.84 13.06 4.81
N LEU A 68 11.93 14.40 4.86
CA LEU A 68 10.88 15.28 4.32
C LEU A 68 10.64 15.13 2.80
N PRO A 69 11.69 15.11 1.94
CA PRO A 69 11.48 14.92 0.49
C PRO A 69 10.81 13.57 0.17
N TYR A 70 11.21 12.51 0.88
CA TYR A 70 10.67 11.16 0.68
C TYR A 70 9.20 11.06 1.10
N LEU A 71 8.83 11.72 2.21
CA LEU A 71 7.44 11.84 2.65
C LEU A 71 6.60 12.62 1.63
N ALA A 72 7.12 13.74 1.15
CA ALA A 72 6.41 14.58 0.19
C ALA A 72 6.09 13.81 -1.10
N VAL A 73 6.99 12.98 -1.58
CA VAL A 73 6.76 12.13 -2.76
C VAL A 73 5.81 10.99 -2.42
N MET A 74 6.05 10.22 -1.35
CA MET A 74 5.28 9.03 -1.00
C MET A 74 3.80 9.31 -0.78
N TYR A 75 3.46 10.50 -0.23
CA TYR A 75 2.07 10.88 0.06
C TYR A 75 1.53 11.95 -0.87
N GLY A 76 2.38 12.86 -1.35
CA GLY A 76 1.98 13.92 -2.27
C GLY A 76 1.57 13.39 -3.65
N ILE A 77 2.33 12.44 -4.22
CA ILE A 77 2.01 11.87 -5.53
C ILE A 77 0.65 11.15 -5.56
N PRO A 78 0.34 10.22 -4.62
CA PRO A 78 -0.99 9.60 -4.59
C PRO A 78 -2.11 10.63 -4.38
N LEU A 79 -1.89 11.66 -3.57
CA LEU A 79 -2.88 12.71 -3.35
C LEU A 79 -3.15 13.51 -4.63
N LEU A 80 -2.10 13.96 -5.32
CA LEU A 80 -2.21 14.66 -6.61
C LEU A 80 -2.84 13.75 -7.68
N TYR A 81 -2.47 12.47 -7.69
CA TYR A 81 -3.07 11.48 -8.57
C TYR A 81 -4.57 11.30 -8.30
N GLY A 82 -4.98 11.23 -7.04
CA GLY A 82 -6.39 11.20 -6.67
C GLY A 82 -7.15 12.45 -7.13
N LEU A 83 -6.57 13.65 -6.99
CA LEU A 83 -7.16 14.89 -7.49
C LEU A 83 -7.28 14.89 -9.03
N PHE A 84 -6.29 14.37 -9.73
CA PHE A 84 -6.33 14.19 -11.17
C PHE A 84 -7.44 13.21 -11.61
N LEU A 85 -7.52 12.04 -10.97
CA LEU A 85 -8.56 11.06 -11.24
C LEU A 85 -9.96 11.61 -11.04
N ARG A 86 -10.16 12.44 -10.01
CA ARG A 86 -11.45 13.11 -9.79
C ARG A 86 -11.88 14.01 -10.93
N LYS A 87 -10.92 14.65 -11.59
CA LYS A 87 -11.19 15.55 -12.74
C LYS A 87 -11.32 14.82 -14.07
N THR A 88 -10.93 13.56 -14.14
CA THR A 88 -10.91 12.78 -15.39
C THR A 88 -11.85 11.58 -15.34
N ALA A 89 -11.44 10.49 -14.75
CA ALA A 89 -12.16 9.22 -14.77
C ALA A 89 -13.35 9.16 -13.81
N TYR A 90 -13.31 9.93 -12.70
CA TYR A 90 -14.29 9.85 -11.61
C TYR A 90 -15.05 11.18 -11.39
N GLN A 91 -15.31 11.93 -12.45
CA GLN A 91 -16.06 13.20 -12.39
C GLN A 91 -17.48 13.03 -11.84
N SER A 92 -18.11 11.89 -12.08
CA SER A 92 -19.46 11.58 -11.63
C SER A 92 -19.57 11.21 -10.16
N CYS A 93 -18.44 11.04 -9.45
CA CYS A 93 -18.45 10.75 -8.03
C CYS A 93 -18.90 11.97 -7.23
N ALA A 94 -20.09 11.92 -6.68
CA ALA A 94 -20.69 12.97 -5.87
C ALA A 94 -20.88 12.47 -4.45
N PHE A 95 -19.76 12.29 -3.72
CA PHE A 95 -19.81 11.85 -2.32
C PHE A 95 -20.90 12.61 -1.55
N GLN A 96 -21.78 11.87 -0.92
CA GLN A 96 -22.82 12.45 -0.08
C GLN A 96 -22.23 12.85 1.28
N LYS A 97 -22.93 13.75 2.00
CA LYS A 97 -22.64 13.95 3.40
C LYS A 97 -22.96 12.64 4.14
N LEU A 98 -22.03 12.22 5.00
CA LEU A 98 -22.31 11.10 5.91
C LEU A 98 -23.63 11.35 6.60
N PRO A 99 -24.57 10.40 6.61
CA PRO A 99 -25.81 10.56 7.36
C PRO A 99 -25.43 10.88 8.80
N SER A 100 -26.16 11.82 9.40
CA SER A 100 -26.03 12.08 10.83
C SER A 100 -26.37 10.77 11.53
N GLY A 101 -25.34 10.06 12.00
CA GLY A 101 -25.47 8.69 12.47
C GLY A 101 -26.53 8.57 13.57
N SER A 102 -27.24 7.47 13.59
CA SER A 102 -27.91 7.00 14.80
C SER A 102 -26.93 7.13 15.98
N ARG A 103 -27.38 7.66 17.10
CA ARG A 103 -26.55 7.82 18.31
C ARG A 103 -26.11 6.44 18.79
N VAL A 104 -25.03 5.92 18.21
CA VAL A 104 -24.38 4.72 18.71
C VAL A 104 -23.78 5.09 20.08
N SER A 105 -24.02 4.29 21.09
CA SER A 105 -23.35 4.48 22.39
C SER A 105 -21.85 4.48 22.17
N LEU A 106 -21.14 5.42 22.82
CA LEU A 106 -19.69 5.52 22.74
C LEU A 106 -19.00 4.17 23.07
N LEU A 107 -19.52 3.46 24.07
CA LEU A 107 -19.01 2.14 24.47
C LEU A 107 -19.14 1.11 23.34
N ASN A 108 -20.29 1.06 22.68
CA ASN A 108 -20.51 0.14 21.57
C ASN A 108 -19.61 0.48 20.36
N ALA A 109 -19.38 1.78 20.11
CA ALA A 109 -18.48 2.22 19.04
C ALA A 109 -17.01 1.83 19.34
N ILE A 110 -16.57 1.98 20.59
CA ILE A 110 -15.23 1.55 21.03
C ILE A 110 -15.09 0.04 20.91
N ASP A 111 -16.05 -0.74 21.41
CA ASP A 111 -15.99 -2.21 21.34
C ASP A 111 -15.95 -2.72 19.91
N ALA A 112 -16.81 -2.21 19.03
CA ALA A 112 -16.80 -2.55 17.60
C ALA A 112 -15.47 -2.19 16.94
N SER A 113 -14.89 -1.02 17.28
CA SER A 113 -13.59 -0.59 16.76
C SER A 113 -12.45 -1.51 17.21
N ILE A 114 -12.46 -1.95 18.46
CA ILE A 114 -11.46 -2.90 18.99
C ILE A 114 -11.58 -4.26 18.27
N GLN A 115 -12.79 -4.80 18.13
CA GLN A 115 -13.01 -6.06 17.43
C GLN A 115 -12.55 -5.99 15.98
N GLN A 116 -12.87 -4.91 15.27
CA GLN A 116 -12.43 -4.70 13.90
C GLN A 116 -10.90 -4.57 13.80
N ALA A 117 -10.26 -3.89 14.74
CA ALA A 117 -8.81 -3.76 14.80
C ALA A 117 -8.14 -5.13 15.01
N ILE A 118 -8.63 -5.93 15.96
CA ILE A 118 -8.12 -7.28 16.24
C ILE A 118 -8.25 -8.17 14.99
N ALA A 119 -9.42 -8.19 14.35
CA ALA A 119 -9.64 -8.97 13.14
C ALA A 119 -8.69 -8.55 12.00
N SER A 120 -8.48 -7.24 11.83
CA SER A 120 -7.60 -6.69 10.79
C SER A 120 -6.14 -7.02 11.05
N ILE A 121 -5.66 -6.89 12.29
CA ILE A 121 -4.28 -7.21 12.68
C ILE A 121 -4.01 -8.71 12.56
N THR A 122 -4.96 -9.55 12.99
CA THR A 122 -4.83 -11.01 12.88
C THR A 122 -4.74 -11.44 11.42
N LYS A 123 -5.60 -10.90 10.55
CA LYS A 123 -5.57 -11.18 9.11
C LYS A 123 -4.28 -10.71 8.47
N LEU A 124 -3.81 -9.50 8.80
CA LEU A 124 -2.52 -8.97 8.35
C LEU A 124 -1.37 -9.90 8.77
N GLY A 125 -1.29 -10.26 10.05
CA GLY A 125 -0.28 -11.15 10.59
C GLY A 125 -0.28 -12.51 9.88
N GLY A 126 -1.45 -13.08 9.60
CA GLY A 126 -1.59 -14.32 8.84
C GLY A 126 -0.97 -14.24 7.44
N TYR A 127 -1.23 -13.16 6.69
CA TYR A 127 -0.60 -12.95 5.38
C TYR A 127 0.91 -12.77 5.48
N LEU A 128 1.40 -12.02 6.47
CA LEU A 128 2.83 -11.80 6.68
C LEU A 128 3.54 -13.13 6.97
N ILE A 129 3.04 -13.92 7.91
CA ILE A 129 3.62 -15.23 8.28
C ILE A 129 3.62 -16.16 7.06
N LEU A 130 2.48 -16.28 6.36
CA LEU A 130 2.37 -17.14 5.19
C LEU A 130 3.40 -16.76 4.11
N LEU A 131 3.52 -15.49 3.77
CA LEU A 131 4.39 -15.06 2.69
C LEU A 131 5.86 -15.00 3.09
N GLN A 132 6.18 -14.78 4.37
CA GLN A 132 7.55 -14.94 4.86
C GLN A 132 7.98 -16.40 4.87
N THR A 133 7.09 -17.35 5.15
CA THR A 133 7.39 -18.79 5.02
C THR A 133 7.76 -19.14 3.57
N LEU A 134 7.14 -18.47 2.59
CA LEU A 134 7.48 -18.66 1.18
C LEU A 134 8.84 -18.09 0.76
N TYR A 135 9.60 -17.42 1.65
CA TYR A 135 10.97 -16.99 1.38
C TYR A 135 11.94 -18.14 1.05
N ILE A 136 11.56 -19.36 1.38
CA ILE A 136 12.28 -20.57 0.93
C ILE A 136 12.27 -20.67 -0.61
N LEU A 137 11.23 -20.20 -1.30
CA LEU A 137 11.12 -20.31 -2.75
C LEU A 137 12.18 -19.49 -3.51
N PRO A 138 12.39 -18.18 -3.23
CA PRO A 138 13.52 -17.43 -3.77
C PRO A 138 14.87 -18.10 -3.49
N GLU A 139 15.08 -18.63 -2.30
CA GLU A 139 16.32 -19.32 -1.95
C GLU A 139 16.54 -20.57 -2.82
N LEU A 140 15.54 -21.45 -2.92
CA LEU A 140 15.60 -22.63 -3.78
C LEU A 140 15.80 -22.26 -5.26
N PHE A 141 15.07 -21.24 -5.72
CA PHE A 141 15.19 -20.76 -7.10
C PHE A 141 16.61 -20.25 -7.41
N ILE A 142 17.19 -19.47 -6.51
CA ILE A 142 18.57 -18.97 -6.68
C ILE A 142 19.60 -20.11 -6.61
N ARG A 143 19.43 -21.08 -5.74
CA ARG A 143 20.28 -22.27 -5.69
C ARG A 143 20.22 -23.06 -7.01
N LEU A 144 19.03 -23.28 -7.56
CA LEU A 144 18.84 -23.93 -8.85
C LEU A 144 19.53 -23.15 -9.99
N LEU A 145 19.31 -21.83 -10.03
CA LEU A 145 19.96 -20.98 -11.03
C LEU A 145 21.49 -21.02 -10.96
N GLY A 146 22.05 -21.10 -9.75
CA GLY A 146 23.50 -21.16 -9.54
C GLY A 146 24.19 -22.39 -10.16
N HIS A 147 23.44 -23.45 -10.51
CA HIS A 147 23.97 -24.61 -11.22
C HIS A 147 24.13 -24.37 -12.73
N PHE A 148 23.56 -23.31 -13.28
CA PHE A 148 23.68 -23.01 -14.71
C PHE A 148 24.84 -22.04 -15.00
N PRO A 149 25.86 -22.45 -15.82
CA PRO A 149 27.05 -21.63 -16.05
C PRO A 149 26.76 -20.24 -16.64
N LEU A 150 25.67 -20.13 -17.42
CA LEU A 150 25.25 -18.88 -18.04
C LEU A 150 24.77 -17.83 -17.01
N VAL A 151 24.34 -18.25 -15.83
CA VAL A 151 23.72 -17.42 -14.78
C VAL A 151 24.74 -16.92 -13.76
N ILE A 152 25.97 -17.44 -13.76
CA ILE A 152 27.06 -17.08 -12.83
C ILE A 152 27.37 -15.56 -12.84
N ARG A 153 27.05 -14.87 -13.93
CA ARG A 153 27.24 -13.42 -14.06
C ARG A 153 26.14 -12.56 -13.44
N LEU A 154 25.04 -13.18 -13.00
CA LEU A 154 23.93 -12.43 -12.37
C LEU A 154 24.22 -12.19 -10.89
N PRO A 155 23.82 -11.04 -10.33
CA PRO A 155 23.94 -10.75 -8.90
C PRO A 155 22.89 -11.56 -8.11
N LEU A 156 23.11 -12.86 -7.97
CA LEU A 156 22.16 -13.80 -7.35
C LEU A 156 21.69 -13.37 -5.94
N PRO A 157 22.58 -12.86 -5.04
CA PRO A 157 22.14 -12.39 -3.72
C PRO A 157 21.18 -11.19 -3.81
N PHE A 158 21.42 -10.27 -4.75
CA PHE A 158 20.50 -9.16 -5.03
C PHE A 158 19.15 -9.68 -5.51
N LEU A 159 19.15 -10.60 -6.47
CA LEU A 159 17.92 -11.18 -7.03
C LEU A 159 17.10 -11.89 -5.92
N GLN A 160 17.77 -12.62 -5.03
CA GLN A 160 17.10 -13.25 -3.88
C GLN A 160 16.44 -12.23 -2.97
N ALA A 161 17.17 -11.19 -2.56
CA ALA A 161 16.66 -10.13 -1.70
C ALA A 161 15.48 -9.40 -2.36
N PHE A 162 15.59 -9.10 -3.66
CA PHE A 162 14.56 -8.48 -4.46
C PHE A 162 13.28 -9.33 -4.55
N LEU A 163 13.40 -10.63 -4.81
CA LEU A 163 12.27 -11.56 -4.82
C LEU A 163 11.59 -11.68 -3.45
N CYS A 164 12.35 -11.70 -2.36
CA CYS A 164 11.80 -11.64 -1.02
C CYS A 164 11.00 -10.34 -0.79
N CYS A 165 11.52 -9.20 -1.25
CA CYS A 165 10.86 -7.91 -1.15
C CYS A 165 9.56 -7.85 -1.99
N LEU A 166 9.53 -8.51 -3.15
CA LEU A 166 8.32 -8.65 -3.97
C LEU A 166 7.27 -9.55 -3.32
N LEU A 167 7.68 -10.60 -2.62
CA LEU A 167 6.74 -11.47 -1.90
C LEU A 167 6.13 -10.75 -0.70
N GLU A 168 6.98 -10.23 0.18
CA GLU A 168 6.54 -9.55 1.39
C GLU A 168 7.53 -8.43 1.71
N ILE A 169 7.04 -7.20 1.62
CA ILE A 169 7.88 -6.01 1.64
C ILE A 169 8.50 -5.74 3.02
N THR A 170 7.81 -6.07 4.12
CA THR A 170 8.25 -5.70 5.46
C THR A 170 9.55 -6.41 5.86
N GLY A 171 9.62 -7.73 5.69
CA GLY A 171 10.83 -8.50 5.91
C GLY A 171 11.84 -8.37 4.75
N GLY A 172 11.37 -8.12 3.55
CA GLY A 172 12.19 -7.92 2.36
C GLY A 172 13.05 -6.66 2.42
N ILE A 173 12.55 -5.58 3.02
CA ILE A 173 13.29 -4.32 3.21
C ILE A 173 14.62 -4.56 3.94
N ALA A 174 14.60 -5.36 5.02
CA ALA A 174 15.82 -5.67 5.77
C ALA A 174 16.87 -6.39 4.92
N LYS A 175 16.43 -7.30 4.01
CA LYS A 175 17.34 -7.98 3.08
C LYS A 175 17.86 -7.07 1.97
N MET A 176 17.05 -6.09 1.55
CA MET A 176 17.39 -5.13 0.51
C MET A 176 18.19 -3.93 1.02
N SER A 177 18.31 -3.72 2.34
CA SER A 177 19.01 -2.57 2.93
C SER A 177 20.52 -2.51 2.60
N ALA A 178 21.11 -3.63 2.20
CA ALA A 178 22.49 -3.70 1.72
C ALA A 178 22.68 -3.14 0.28
N TYR A 179 21.59 -2.79 -0.41
CA TYR A 179 21.58 -2.31 -1.78
C TYR A 179 21.06 -0.87 -1.85
N PRO A 180 21.24 -0.17 -2.99
CA PRO A 180 20.76 1.21 -3.13
C PRO A 180 19.28 1.37 -2.73
N PRO A 181 18.97 2.39 -1.91
CA PRO A 181 17.61 2.63 -1.38
C PRO A 181 16.52 2.70 -2.46
N LEU A 182 16.89 3.15 -3.65
CA LEU A 182 15.98 3.33 -4.77
C LEU A 182 15.19 2.04 -5.11
N TYR A 183 15.81 0.87 -4.99
CA TYR A 183 15.12 -0.40 -5.28
C TYR A 183 13.96 -0.68 -4.33
N VAL A 184 14.18 -0.41 -3.04
CA VAL A 184 13.10 -0.55 -2.04
C VAL A 184 12.04 0.52 -2.25
N LEU A 185 12.46 1.79 -2.40
CA LEU A 185 11.56 2.92 -2.59
C LEU A 185 10.66 2.75 -3.83
N ALA A 186 11.17 2.11 -4.88
CA ALA A 186 10.41 1.78 -6.08
C ALA A 186 9.30 0.75 -5.83
N LEU A 187 9.52 -0.21 -4.92
CA LEU A 187 8.56 -1.29 -4.65
C LEU A 187 7.50 -0.91 -3.59
N LEU A 188 7.82 0.06 -2.73
CA LEU A 188 6.97 0.45 -1.61
C LEU A 188 5.52 0.78 -1.98
N PRO A 189 5.24 1.56 -3.05
CA PRO A 189 3.87 1.91 -3.39
C PRO A 189 3.03 0.71 -3.81
N LEU A 190 3.67 -0.32 -4.38
CA LEU A 190 3.03 -1.58 -4.73
C LEU A 190 2.77 -2.45 -3.50
N GLY A 191 3.65 -2.38 -2.49
CA GLY A 191 3.51 -3.08 -1.21
C GLY A 191 3.87 -4.57 -1.23
N GLY A 192 4.32 -5.10 -2.37
CA GLY A 192 4.57 -6.53 -2.55
C GLY A 192 3.30 -7.38 -2.68
N LEU A 193 3.49 -8.69 -2.92
CA LEU A 193 2.39 -9.63 -3.13
C LEU A 193 1.47 -9.73 -1.88
N SER A 194 2.04 -9.58 -0.68
CA SER A 194 1.30 -9.60 0.58
C SER A 194 0.14 -8.59 0.58
N PHE A 195 0.45 -7.33 0.29
CA PHE A 195 -0.56 -6.27 0.29
C PHE A 195 -1.54 -6.37 -0.88
N ILE A 196 -1.07 -6.88 -2.03
CA ILE A 196 -1.94 -7.15 -3.20
C ILE A 196 -2.99 -8.21 -2.85
N LEU A 197 -2.59 -9.31 -2.20
CA LEU A 197 -3.50 -10.36 -1.78
C LEU A 197 -4.49 -9.89 -0.71
N GLN A 198 -4.03 -9.08 0.24
CA GLN A 198 -4.88 -8.47 1.26
C GLN A 198 -5.93 -7.54 0.64
N ALA A 199 -5.48 -6.60 -0.21
CA ALA A 199 -6.37 -5.70 -0.93
C ALA A 199 -7.35 -6.49 -1.82
N GLY A 200 -6.86 -7.49 -2.57
CA GLY A 200 -7.66 -8.35 -3.43
C GLY A 200 -8.77 -9.09 -2.68
N SER A 201 -8.48 -9.58 -1.47
CA SER A 201 -9.49 -10.20 -0.60
C SER A 201 -10.61 -9.22 -0.20
N ILE A 202 -10.27 -7.96 0.08
CA ILE A 202 -11.23 -6.91 0.44
C ILE A 202 -12.03 -6.48 -0.80
N LEU A 203 -11.34 -6.20 -1.90
CA LEU A 203 -11.94 -5.74 -3.16
C LEU A 203 -12.92 -6.77 -3.72
N LYS A 204 -12.59 -8.06 -3.65
CA LYS A 204 -13.47 -9.15 -4.09
C LYS A 204 -14.81 -9.12 -3.34
N ASN A 205 -14.79 -8.89 -2.04
CA ASN A 205 -16.00 -8.80 -1.22
C ASN A 205 -16.85 -7.59 -1.61
N ALA A 206 -16.22 -6.50 -2.03
CA ALA A 206 -16.90 -5.29 -2.52
C ALA A 206 -17.36 -5.37 -3.97
N GLY A 207 -17.13 -6.47 -4.69
CA GLY A 207 -17.36 -6.56 -6.13
C GLY A 207 -16.49 -5.62 -6.96
N LEU A 208 -15.36 -5.15 -6.40
CA LEU A 208 -14.44 -4.23 -7.05
C LEU A 208 -13.38 -4.97 -7.87
N SER A 209 -12.92 -4.35 -8.95
CA SER A 209 -11.96 -4.95 -9.87
C SER A 209 -10.52 -4.86 -9.35
N LEU A 210 -9.91 -6.01 -9.01
CA LEU A 210 -8.49 -6.08 -8.66
C LEU A 210 -7.56 -5.60 -9.79
N PRO A 211 -7.77 -5.95 -11.07
CA PRO A 211 -6.94 -5.42 -12.16
C PRO A 211 -6.95 -3.89 -12.26
N VAL A 212 -8.11 -3.24 -12.07
CA VAL A 212 -8.21 -1.78 -12.07
C VAL A 212 -7.42 -1.18 -10.91
N TYR A 213 -7.56 -1.74 -9.71
CA TYR A 213 -6.76 -1.36 -8.55
C TYR A 213 -5.25 -1.47 -8.82
N LEU A 214 -4.81 -2.61 -9.37
CA LEU A 214 -3.41 -2.84 -9.71
C LEU A 214 -2.88 -1.85 -10.75
N LEU A 215 -3.68 -1.53 -11.76
CA LEU A 215 -3.32 -0.51 -12.76
C LEU A 215 -3.04 0.84 -12.09
N HIS A 216 -3.92 1.29 -11.20
CA HIS A 216 -3.70 2.52 -10.45
C HIS A 216 -2.44 2.46 -9.59
N LYS A 217 -2.17 1.31 -8.95
CA LYS A 217 -0.95 1.10 -8.15
C LYS A 217 0.31 1.14 -9.00
N LEU A 218 0.31 0.52 -10.17
CA LEU A 218 1.44 0.55 -11.09
C LEU A 218 1.73 1.97 -11.60
N ILE A 219 0.70 2.75 -11.94
CA ILE A 219 0.86 4.14 -12.35
C ILE A 219 1.47 4.97 -11.21
N GLN A 220 0.96 4.83 -9.97
CA GLN A 220 1.52 5.54 -8.81
C GLN A 220 2.96 5.12 -8.55
N THR A 221 3.27 3.82 -8.65
CA THR A 221 4.62 3.29 -8.48
C THR A 221 5.59 3.90 -9.50
N ALA A 222 5.19 3.99 -10.76
CA ALA A 222 6.00 4.60 -11.80
C ALA A 222 6.24 6.10 -11.56
N LEU A 223 5.22 6.83 -11.16
CA LEU A 223 5.33 8.26 -10.82
C LEU A 223 6.25 8.48 -9.61
N ILE A 224 6.02 7.75 -8.52
CA ILE A 224 6.81 7.85 -7.29
C ILE A 224 8.27 7.47 -7.58
N PHE A 225 8.51 6.41 -8.35
CA PHE A 225 9.85 6.02 -8.76
C PHE A 225 10.57 7.14 -9.52
N ALA A 226 9.91 7.75 -10.50
CA ALA A 226 10.50 8.86 -11.27
C ALA A 226 10.91 10.02 -10.37
N PHE A 227 10.08 10.39 -9.39
CA PHE A 227 10.42 11.45 -8.43
C PHE A 227 11.54 11.07 -7.46
N TYR A 228 11.60 9.81 -6.99
CA TYR A 228 12.70 9.35 -6.14
C TYR A 228 14.04 9.33 -6.89
N VAL A 229 14.05 8.99 -8.18
CA VAL A 229 15.25 9.12 -9.01
C VAL A 229 15.75 10.56 -9.00
N VAL A 230 14.86 11.55 -9.18
CA VAL A 230 15.21 12.97 -9.16
C VAL A 230 15.77 13.39 -7.79
N ILE A 231 15.11 12.98 -6.68
CA ILE A 231 15.55 13.34 -5.32
C ILE A 231 16.94 12.78 -5.03
N ILE A 232 17.17 11.51 -5.34
CA ILE A 232 18.47 10.87 -5.09
C ILE A 232 19.58 11.50 -5.92
N HIS A 233 19.32 11.86 -7.18
CA HIS A 233 20.31 12.56 -8.01
C HIS A 233 20.53 14.00 -7.56
N ALA A 234 19.57 14.64 -6.91
CA ALA A 234 19.71 15.98 -6.33
C ALA A 234 20.49 15.98 -4.99
N GLY A 235 20.88 14.82 -4.47
CA GLY A 235 21.71 14.69 -3.27
C GLY A 235 20.93 14.85 -1.94
N PHE A 236 19.62 14.63 -1.96
CA PHE A 236 18.77 14.61 -0.75
C PHE A 236 18.71 13.25 -0.09
#